data_c80ac152ad2172b914502c52f68e4427
#
_entry.id   c80ac152ad2172b914502c52f68e4427
#
_cell.length_a   1.000
_cell.length_b   1.000
_cell.length_c   1.000
_cell.angle_alpha   90.00
_cell.angle_beta   90.00
_cell.angle_gamma   90.00
#
_symmetry.space_group_name_H-M   'P 1'
#
loop_
_entity.id
_entity.type
_entity.pdbx_description
1 polymer ?
#
loop_
_entity_poly.entity_id
_entity_poly.type
_entity_poly.pdbx_seq_one_letter_code
_entity_poly.pdbx_strand_id
1 'polypeptide(L)'
;MVPKLIPVPLSSSSFIEFGSVLDRNLTKKISINQATTTRFHKMATVKAFPPDAEVILSIFSGINRGYPLEINMMERHPIGTQAFFPLSEEPWLVVVAPDSGDKPDEKRMQCFLAAGNQGVQY
;
A
#
# COMPACT_ATOMS: atom_id res chain seq x y z
N MET A 1 -12.53 -24.20 9.64
CA MET A 1 -11.07 -23.89 9.68
C MET A 1 -10.86 -22.44 9.30
N VAL A 2 -10.16 -21.70 10.10
CA VAL A 2 -9.83 -20.31 9.80
C VAL A 2 -8.63 -20.28 8.84
N PRO A 3 -8.74 -19.61 7.67
CA PRO A 3 -7.60 -19.51 6.77
C PRO A 3 -6.44 -18.77 7.43
N LYS A 4 -5.24 -19.24 7.19
CA LYS A 4 -4.02 -18.58 7.64
C LYS A 4 -3.34 -17.91 6.45
N LEU A 5 -3.03 -16.64 6.60
CA LEU A 5 -2.26 -15.90 5.61
C LEU A 5 -0.79 -15.94 6.00
N ILE A 6 0.04 -16.33 5.06
CA ILE A 6 1.49 -16.31 5.21
C ILE A 6 2.00 -15.10 4.45
N PRO A 7 2.71 -14.17 5.11
CA PRO A 7 3.25 -13.01 4.41
C PRO A 7 4.22 -13.41 3.30
N VAL A 8 4.07 -12.79 2.14
CA VAL A 8 5.01 -12.92 1.03
C VAL A 8 5.67 -11.56 0.77
N PRO A 9 6.91 -11.51 0.24
CA PRO A 9 7.56 -10.25 -0.04
C PRO A 9 6.74 -9.38 -1.00
N LEU A 10 6.64 -8.09 -0.70
CA LEU A 10 5.96 -7.13 -1.56
C LEU A 10 6.80 -6.87 -2.81
N SER A 11 6.22 -7.07 -3.98
CA SER A 11 6.82 -6.73 -5.27
C SER A 11 5.75 -6.17 -6.21
N SER A 12 6.17 -5.43 -7.23
CA SER A 12 5.22 -4.87 -8.18
C SER A 12 4.42 -5.95 -8.90
N SER A 13 5.03 -7.09 -9.21
CA SER A 13 4.34 -8.21 -9.87
C SER A 13 3.36 -8.93 -8.93
N SER A 14 3.74 -9.16 -7.67
CA SER A 14 2.86 -9.86 -6.73
C SER A 14 1.68 -9.00 -6.29
N PHE A 15 1.81 -7.68 -6.33
CA PHE A 15 0.79 -6.73 -5.89
C PHE A 15 -0.06 -6.15 -7.04
N ILE A 16 0.23 -6.53 -8.29
CA ILE A 16 -0.37 -5.92 -9.49
C ILE A 16 -1.91 -5.97 -9.51
N GLU A 17 -2.50 -7.02 -8.97
CA GLU A 17 -3.95 -7.18 -8.89
C GLU A 17 -4.60 -6.12 -7.98
N PHE A 18 -3.88 -5.66 -6.97
CA PHE A 18 -4.42 -4.79 -5.93
C PHE A 18 -4.09 -3.32 -6.13
N GLY A 19 -2.95 -3.02 -6.73
CA GLY A 19 -2.51 -1.65 -6.93
C GLY A 19 -1.04 -1.54 -7.30
N SER A 20 -0.41 -0.47 -6.86
CA SER A 20 0.98 -0.14 -7.18
C SER A 20 1.86 -0.20 -5.95
N VAL A 21 3.09 -0.66 -6.13
CA VAL A 21 4.14 -0.59 -5.10
C VAL A 21 4.90 0.73 -5.29
N LEU A 22 4.99 1.48 -4.22
CA LEU A 22 5.72 2.75 -4.19
C LEU A 22 7.15 2.44 -3.73
N ASP A 23 8.05 2.25 -4.70
CA ASP A 23 9.42 1.86 -4.44
C ASP A 23 10.35 2.70 -5.31
N ARG A 24 11.27 3.40 -4.67
CA ARG A 24 12.22 4.26 -5.39
C ARG A 24 13.12 3.48 -6.34
N ASN A 25 13.36 2.19 -6.07
CA ASN A 25 14.15 1.33 -6.95
C ASN A 25 13.44 0.98 -8.26
N LEU A 26 12.10 1.14 -8.28
CA LEU A 26 11.26 0.89 -9.45
C LEU A 26 10.89 2.18 -10.19
N THR A 27 11.41 3.32 -9.75
CA THR A 27 10.96 4.64 -10.18
C THR A 27 12.06 5.35 -10.96
N LYS A 28 11.66 6.14 -11.96
CA LYS A 28 12.57 6.98 -12.72
C LYS A 28 13.28 7.98 -11.82
N LYS A 29 14.60 8.00 -11.87
CA LYS A 29 15.44 8.92 -11.11
C LYS A 29 15.78 10.14 -11.96
N ILE A 30 15.59 11.33 -11.39
CA ILE A 30 15.93 12.59 -12.01
C ILE A 30 16.83 13.36 -11.06
N SER A 31 18.02 13.74 -11.55
CA SER A 31 18.93 14.60 -10.82
C SER A 31 18.46 16.03 -10.92
N ILE A 32 18.31 16.70 -9.78
CA ILE A 32 17.87 18.11 -9.72
C ILE A 32 18.77 18.89 -8.75
N ASN A 33 18.57 20.21 -8.70
CA ASN A 33 19.30 21.11 -7.80
C ASN A 33 20.81 20.97 -7.91
N GLN A 34 21.33 21.06 -9.16
CA GLN A 34 22.76 20.95 -9.45
C GLN A 34 23.36 19.61 -8.96
N ALA A 35 22.63 18.53 -9.17
CA ALA A 35 23.01 17.16 -8.80
C ALA A 35 23.12 16.90 -7.29
N THR A 36 22.58 17.78 -6.46
CA THR A 36 22.55 17.56 -5.01
C THR A 36 21.35 16.73 -4.55
N THR A 37 20.34 16.59 -5.40
CA THR A 37 19.08 15.92 -5.06
C THR A 37 18.69 14.92 -6.14
N THR A 38 18.25 13.75 -5.75
CA THR A 38 17.64 12.76 -6.64
C THR A 38 16.14 12.77 -6.43
N ARG A 39 15.41 13.07 -7.51
CA ARG A 39 13.95 12.98 -7.53
C ARG A 39 13.53 11.60 -8.05
N PHE A 40 12.75 10.88 -7.24
CA PHE A 40 12.10 9.65 -7.66
C PHE A 40 10.73 10.02 -8.21
N HIS A 41 10.67 10.12 -9.55
CA HIS A 41 9.59 10.81 -10.24
C HIS A 41 8.35 9.96 -10.39
N LYS A 42 7.20 10.50 -9.99
CA LYS A 42 5.87 9.96 -10.26
C LYS A 42 5.76 8.48 -9.86
N MET A 43 5.95 8.21 -8.59
CA MET A 43 5.85 6.85 -8.05
C MET A 43 4.44 6.29 -8.19
N ALA A 44 3.43 7.15 -8.16
CA ALA A 44 2.03 6.83 -8.41
C ALA A 44 1.28 8.10 -8.79
N THR A 45 0.08 7.93 -9.34
CA THR A 45 -0.84 9.03 -9.58
C THR A 45 -1.98 8.92 -8.58
N VAL A 46 -2.17 9.97 -7.79
CA VAL A 46 -3.29 10.07 -6.84
C VAL A 46 -4.54 10.49 -7.60
N LYS A 47 -5.65 9.77 -7.37
CA LYS A 47 -6.94 10.06 -8.00
C LYS A 47 -7.99 10.35 -6.94
N ALA A 48 -8.80 11.36 -7.19
CA ALA A 48 -9.94 11.71 -6.36
C ALA A 48 -11.19 11.85 -7.24
N PHE A 49 -12.30 11.31 -6.78
CA PHE A 49 -13.59 11.39 -7.46
C PHE A 49 -14.69 11.71 -6.42
N PRO A 50 -15.66 12.56 -6.76
CA PRO A 50 -15.73 13.39 -7.98
C PRO A 50 -14.57 14.39 -8.07
N PRO A 51 -14.41 15.11 -9.20
CA PRO A 51 -13.22 15.98 -9.39
C PRO A 51 -13.01 17.06 -8.33
N ASP A 52 -14.05 17.44 -7.63
CA ASP A 52 -14.01 18.42 -6.52
C ASP A 52 -13.85 17.74 -5.14
N ALA A 53 -13.61 16.44 -5.10
CA ALA A 53 -13.35 15.76 -3.84
C ALA A 53 -12.06 16.26 -3.20
N GLU A 54 -12.09 16.40 -1.89
CA GLU A 54 -10.93 16.83 -1.13
C GLU A 54 -9.87 15.74 -1.10
N VAL A 55 -8.63 16.13 -1.42
CA VAL A 55 -7.46 15.25 -1.27
C VAL A 55 -6.80 15.61 0.05
N ILE A 56 -6.69 14.65 0.94
CA ILE A 56 -6.13 14.87 2.28
C ILE A 56 -4.85 14.06 2.48
N LEU A 57 -4.02 14.52 3.39
CA LEU A 57 -2.81 13.84 3.82
C LEU A 57 -2.86 13.67 5.33
N SER A 58 -2.63 12.44 5.80
CA SER A 58 -2.69 12.11 7.24
C SER A 58 -1.53 11.21 7.62
N ILE A 59 -1.19 11.20 8.89
CA ILE A 59 -0.22 10.27 9.47
C ILE A 59 -0.99 9.30 10.36
N PHE A 60 -0.73 8.01 10.18
CA PHE A 60 -1.28 6.97 11.03
C PHE A 60 -0.19 6.44 11.95
N SER A 61 -0.42 6.52 13.25
CA SER A 61 0.48 5.95 14.25
C SER A 61 -0.24 4.79 14.91
N GLY A 62 0.26 3.58 14.69
CA GLY A 62 -0.34 2.35 15.19
C GLY A 62 0.51 1.68 16.25
N ILE A 63 -0.10 0.74 16.94
CA ILE A 63 0.57 -0.11 17.94
C ILE A 63 0.62 -1.53 17.39
N ASN A 64 1.76 -2.19 17.54
CA ASN A 64 1.88 -3.60 17.19
C ASN A 64 0.96 -4.42 18.09
N ARG A 65 0.09 -5.21 17.46
CA ARG A 65 -0.90 -6.03 18.16
C ARG A 65 -0.43 -7.47 18.42
N GLY A 66 0.80 -7.78 18.04
CA GLY A 66 1.37 -9.12 18.21
C GLY A 66 0.89 -10.12 17.16
N TYR A 67 1.42 -11.33 17.25
CA TYR A 67 1.11 -12.43 16.33
C TYR A 67 0.72 -13.70 17.11
N PRO A 68 -0.18 -14.53 16.57
CA PRO A 68 -0.90 -14.33 15.32
C PRO A 68 -1.90 -13.19 15.42
N LEU A 69 -2.03 -12.45 14.32
CA LEU A 69 -2.97 -11.33 14.23
C LEU A 69 -4.27 -11.80 13.57
N GLU A 70 -5.38 -11.60 14.25
CA GLU A 70 -6.69 -11.88 13.70
C GLU A 70 -7.19 -10.66 12.90
N ILE A 71 -7.62 -10.89 11.66
CA ILE A 71 -8.19 -9.86 10.79
C ILE A 71 -9.71 -9.98 10.87
N ASN A 72 -10.33 -8.99 11.52
CA ASN A 72 -11.78 -8.95 11.70
C ASN A 72 -12.43 -7.70 11.09
N MET A 73 -11.65 -6.85 10.44
CA MET A 73 -12.13 -5.64 9.79
C MET A 73 -11.23 -5.29 8.61
N MET A 74 -11.84 -4.90 7.50
CA MET A 74 -11.15 -4.36 6.33
C MET A 74 -11.89 -3.13 5.84
N GLU A 75 -11.17 -2.23 5.20
CA GLU A 75 -11.74 -1.03 4.60
C GLU A 75 -11.78 -1.16 3.08
N ARG A 76 -12.80 -0.57 2.48
CA ARG A 76 -12.96 -0.48 1.04
C ARG A 76 -12.92 0.99 0.60
N HIS A 77 -12.15 1.25 -0.45
CA HIS A 77 -12.03 2.58 -1.05
C HIS A 77 -12.44 2.53 -2.52
N PRO A 78 -13.75 2.49 -2.84
CA PRO A 78 -14.21 2.31 -4.21
C PRO A 78 -14.11 3.59 -5.06
N ILE A 79 -13.90 4.73 -4.42
CA ILE A 79 -13.85 6.04 -5.09
C ILE A 79 -12.49 6.67 -4.78
N GLY A 80 -11.68 6.85 -5.83
CA GLY A 80 -10.35 7.41 -5.66
C GLY A 80 -9.30 6.38 -5.27
N THR A 81 -8.18 6.86 -4.76
CA THR A 81 -7.05 6.03 -4.35
C THR A 81 -6.60 6.41 -2.94
N GLN A 82 -5.95 5.46 -2.28
CA GLN A 82 -5.25 5.72 -1.02
C GLN A 82 -3.82 5.22 -1.14
N ALA A 83 -2.87 6.08 -0.79
CA ALA A 83 -1.46 5.75 -0.78
C ALA A 83 -0.92 5.74 0.65
N PHE A 84 -0.11 4.75 0.96
CA PHE A 84 0.59 4.63 2.23
C PHE A 84 2.09 4.62 2.01
N PHE A 85 2.79 5.50 2.70
CA PHE A 85 4.24 5.54 2.69
C PHE A 85 4.76 5.41 4.13
N PRO A 86 5.63 4.44 4.41
CA PRO A 86 6.12 4.27 5.77
C PRO A 86 7.07 5.40 6.16
N LEU A 87 6.99 5.82 7.42
CA LEU A 87 7.90 6.79 8.02
C LEU A 87 8.98 6.11 8.87
N SER A 88 8.92 4.81 9.02
CA SER A 88 9.86 3.99 9.77
C SER A 88 10.62 3.07 8.81
N GLU A 89 11.83 2.68 9.16
CA GLU A 89 12.62 1.72 8.38
C GLU A 89 12.22 0.27 8.66
N GLU A 90 11.32 0.04 9.61
CA GLU A 90 10.88 -1.30 9.96
C GLU A 90 9.96 -1.88 8.87
N PRO A 91 10.04 -3.21 8.62
CA PRO A 91 9.08 -3.85 7.73
C PRO A 91 7.67 -3.80 8.31
N TRP A 92 6.69 -3.85 7.43
CA TRP A 92 5.28 -3.77 7.80
C TRP A 92 4.43 -4.68 6.93
N LEU A 93 3.24 -5.01 7.41
CA LEU A 93 2.34 -5.93 6.72
C LEU A 93 1.25 -5.15 5.98
N VAL A 94 0.93 -5.65 4.79
CA VAL A 94 -0.18 -5.16 3.97
C VAL A 94 -1.10 -6.34 3.70
N VAL A 95 -2.34 -6.25 4.15
CA VAL A 95 -3.36 -7.28 3.89
C VAL A 95 -4.42 -6.70 2.97
N VAL A 96 -4.62 -7.34 1.85
CA VAL A 96 -5.56 -6.90 0.82
C VAL A 96 -6.40 -8.06 0.31
N ALA A 97 -7.57 -7.74 -0.18
CA ALA A 97 -8.47 -8.68 -0.83
C ALA A 97 -9.17 -8.00 -2.00
N PRO A 98 -9.51 -8.74 -3.07
CA PRO A 98 -10.37 -8.18 -4.10
C PRO A 98 -11.75 -7.83 -3.54
N ASP A 99 -12.39 -6.84 -4.13
CA ASP A 99 -13.76 -6.46 -3.80
C ASP A 99 -14.72 -7.52 -4.36
N SER A 100 -15.56 -8.06 -3.49
CA SER A 100 -16.61 -9.01 -3.86
C SER A 100 -18.00 -8.38 -3.70
N GLY A 101 -18.14 -7.10 -4.05
CA GLY A 101 -19.37 -6.33 -3.96
C GLY A 101 -19.49 -5.62 -2.63
N ASP A 102 -20.07 -6.25 -1.64
CA ASP A 102 -20.31 -5.66 -0.31
C ASP A 102 -19.33 -6.18 0.78
N LYS A 103 -18.43 -7.05 0.41
CA LYS A 103 -17.46 -7.65 1.32
C LYS A 103 -16.17 -8.03 0.59
N PRO A 104 -15.05 -8.21 1.32
CA PRO A 104 -13.82 -8.69 0.70
C PRO A 104 -13.95 -10.15 0.26
N ASP A 105 -13.28 -10.47 -0.83
CA ASP A 105 -13.14 -11.87 -1.27
C ASP A 105 -12.09 -12.56 -0.39
N GLU A 106 -12.56 -13.22 0.67
CA GLU A 106 -11.70 -13.85 1.65
C GLU A 106 -10.84 -14.99 1.07
N LYS A 107 -11.32 -15.63 -0.01
CA LYS A 107 -10.58 -16.72 -0.66
C LYS A 107 -9.36 -16.23 -1.43
N ARG A 108 -9.38 -14.97 -1.84
CA ARG A 108 -8.31 -14.33 -2.61
C ARG A 108 -7.55 -13.28 -1.79
N MET A 109 -7.79 -13.24 -0.49
CA MET A 109 -7.07 -12.37 0.42
C MET A 109 -5.59 -12.75 0.48
N GLN A 110 -4.72 -11.74 0.46
CA GLN A 110 -3.28 -11.93 0.51
C GLN A 110 -2.64 -11.00 1.53
N CYS A 111 -1.53 -11.47 2.10
CA CYS A 111 -0.71 -10.70 3.01
C CYS A 111 0.68 -10.51 2.40
N PHE A 112 1.14 -9.27 2.39
CA PHE A 112 2.45 -8.91 1.87
C PHE A 112 3.32 -8.35 2.99
N LEU A 113 4.59 -8.73 2.98
CA LEU A 113 5.61 -8.11 3.83
C LEU A 113 6.30 -7.03 3.02
N ALA A 114 6.08 -5.79 3.41
CA ALA A 114 6.73 -4.63 2.81
C ALA A 114 7.99 -4.29 3.57
N ALA A 115 9.04 -3.91 2.86
CA ALA A 115 10.22 -3.31 3.48
C ALA A 115 9.91 -1.89 3.95
N GLY A 116 10.71 -1.38 4.87
CA GLY A 116 10.52 -0.03 5.42
C GLY A 116 10.70 1.10 4.42
N ASN A 117 11.18 0.81 3.21
CA ASN A 117 11.31 1.78 2.11
C ASN A 117 10.30 1.54 0.98
N GLN A 118 9.33 0.69 1.19
CA GLN A 118 8.26 0.39 0.22
C GLN A 118 6.92 0.88 0.75
N GLY A 119 6.19 1.61 -0.08
CA GLY A 119 4.80 1.96 0.14
C GLY A 119 3.89 1.28 -0.85
N VAL A 120 2.60 1.49 -0.71
CA VAL A 120 1.58 0.96 -1.62
C VAL A 120 0.53 2.02 -1.92
N GLN A 121 -0.09 1.89 -3.08
CA GLN A 121 -1.30 2.63 -3.43
C GLN A 121 -2.34 1.65 -4.01
N TYR A 122 -3.52 1.74 -3.52
CA TYR A 122 -4.65 0.97 -4.05
C TYR A 122 -5.94 1.76 -4.06
#